data_f604d7e882e572df8d559cf9d2401537
#
_entry.id   f604d7e882e572df8d559cf9d2401537
#
_cell.length_a   1.000
_cell.length_b   1.000
_cell.length_c   1.000
_cell.angle_alpha   90.00
_cell.angle_beta   90.00
_cell.angle_gamma   90.00
#
_symmetry.space_group_name_H-M   'P 1'
#
loop_
_entity.id
_entity.type
_entity.pdbx_description
1 polymer ?
#
loop_
_entity_poly.entity_id
_entity_poly.type
_entity_poly.pdbx_seq_one_letter_code
_entity_poly.pdbx_strand_id
1 'polypeptide(L)'
;MLDHFTNAQLIAFAIGLAIAVVIAVVGYLIYRRGRTRGLRARFGAEYDRAVLTHGSSREAEVKLADRETRVKGLGLRDLAATERERFVVEWQAVQARFVDHPKTAVSEADVLISMLLVALGYPKGSFEQRAADISVSYPRLMEDYRRANAIAVRPGRADASTEELRKAMIQYRTIFDQLVQHQKP
;
A
#
# COMPACT_ATOMS: atom_id res chain seq x y z
N MET A 1 -46.36 38.88 -9.65
CA MET A 1 -45.97 39.12 -8.25
C MET A 1 -44.48 39.02 -8.03
N LEU A 2 -43.67 39.56 -8.96
CA LEU A 2 -42.20 39.47 -8.95
C LEU A 2 -41.51 40.86 -9.13
N ASP A 3 -42.24 41.99 -9.05
CA ASP A 3 -41.72 43.27 -9.55
C ASP A 3 -41.33 44.30 -8.48
N HIS A 4 -40.97 43.89 -7.24
CA HIS A 4 -40.56 44.80 -6.19
C HIS A 4 -39.26 44.50 -5.48
N PHE A 5 -38.32 43.79 -6.13
CA PHE A 5 -36.99 43.78 -5.58
C PHE A 5 -36.29 45.12 -5.99
N THR A 6 -36.04 45.98 -5.01
CA THR A 6 -35.23 47.18 -5.24
C THR A 6 -33.82 46.77 -5.66
N ASN A 7 -33.15 47.55 -6.55
CA ASN A 7 -31.79 47.27 -7.00
C ASN A 7 -30.80 47.00 -5.85
N ALA A 8 -31.03 47.66 -4.69
CA ALA A 8 -30.25 47.44 -3.48
C ALA A 8 -30.41 46.02 -2.91
N GLN A 9 -31.63 45.43 -2.96
CA GLN A 9 -31.87 44.05 -2.51
C GLN A 9 -31.24 43.00 -3.44
N LEU A 10 -31.26 43.24 -4.75
CA LEU A 10 -30.60 42.40 -5.74
C LEU A 10 -29.08 42.41 -5.55
N ILE A 11 -28.50 43.60 -5.30
CA ILE A 11 -27.06 43.73 -5.01
C ILE A 11 -26.70 43.04 -3.70
N ALA A 12 -27.47 43.21 -2.63
CA ALA A 12 -27.26 42.52 -1.34
C ALA A 12 -27.31 41.00 -1.50
N PHE A 13 -28.30 40.47 -2.25
CA PHE A 13 -28.42 39.05 -2.55
C PHE A 13 -27.24 38.52 -3.35
N ALA A 14 -26.78 39.27 -4.38
CA ALA A 14 -25.62 38.88 -5.17
C ALA A 14 -24.33 38.86 -4.35
N ILE A 15 -24.14 39.81 -3.44
CA ILE A 15 -22.98 39.82 -2.51
C ILE A 15 -23.08 38.63 -1.54
N GLY A 16 -24.24 38.34 -0.96
CA GLY A 16 -24.46 37.22 -0.07
C GLY A 16 -24.15 35.87 -0.76
N LEU A 17 -24.62 35.71 -2.00
CA LEU A 17 -24.33 34.52 -2.81
C LEU A 17 -22.82 34.39 -3.12
N ALA A 18 -22.16 35.48 -3.48
CA ALA A 18 -20.72 35.50 -3.74
C ALA A 18 -19.92 35.07 -2.50
N ILE A 19 -20.26 35.60 -1.34
CA ILE A 19 -19.63 35.21 -0.06
C ILE A 19 -19.86 33.73 0.23
N ALA A 20 -21.10 33.24 0.06
CA ALA A 20 -21.41 31.81 0.27
C ALA A 20 -20.60 30.90 -0.65
N VAL A 21 -20.44 31.27 -1.92
CA VAL A 21 -19.61 30.53 -2.89
C VAL A 21 -18.13 30.52 -2.46
N VAL A 22 -17.60 31.69 -2.03
CA VAL A 22 -16.21 31.78 -1.56
C VAL A 22 -16.00 30.87 -0.33
N ILE A 23 -16.90 30.90 0.65
CA ILE A 23 -16.83 30.04 1.84
C ILE A 23 -16.87 28.57 1.43
N ALA A 24 -17.78 28.17 0.53
CA ALA A 24 -17.89 26.81 0.04
C ALA A 24 -16.60 26.34 -0.67
N VAL A 25 -16.02 27.20 -1.54
CA VAL A 25 -14.76 26.90 -2.24
C VAL A 25 -13.59 26.77 -1.27
N VAL A 26 -13.47 27.70 -0.32
CA VAL A 26 -12.40 27.66 0.70
C VAL A 26 -12.56 26.40 1.57
N GLY A 27 -13.75 26.11 2.05
CA GLY A 27 -14.04 24.89 2.82
C GLY A 27 -13.71 23.62 2.04
N TYR A 28 -14.08 23.55 0.76
CA TYR A 28 -13.71 22.45 -0.12
C TYR A 28 -12.20 22.31 -0.31
N LEU A 29 -11.48 23.41 -0.50
CA LEU A 29 -10.02 23.38 -0.65
C LEU A 29 -9.31 22.93 0.63
N ILE A 30 -9.78 23.37 1.81
CA ILE A 30 -9.23 22.95 3.11
C ILE A 30 -9.50 21.45 3.31
N TYR A 31 -10.73 20.99 3.08
CA TYR A 31 -11.10 19.57 3.17
C TYR A 31 -10.24 18.70 2.25
N ARG A 32 -10.10 19.11 0.99
CA ARG A 32 -9.27 18.41 0.00
C ARG A 32 -7.81 18.33 0.43
N ARG A 33 -7.22 19.45 0.89
CA ARG A 33 -5.83 19.48 1.38
C ARG A 33 -5.63 18.58 2.60
N GLY A 34 -6.59 18.53 3.51
CA GLY A 34 -6.57 17.65 4.68
C GLY A 34 -6.55 16.17 4.28
N ARG A 35 -7.41 15.78 3.33
CA ARG A 35 -7.48 14.42 2.80
C ARG A 35 -6.18 13.99 2.12
N THR A 36 -5.65 14.84 1.23
CA THR A 36 -4.38 14.58 0.54
C THR A 36 -3.22 14.39 1.54
N ARG A 37 -3.13 15.27 2.55
CA ARG A 37 -2.10 15.17 3.60
C ARG A 37 -2.23 13.87 4.40
N GLY A 38 -3.44 13.49 4.76
CA GLY A 38 -3.72 12.23 5.49
C GLY A 38 -3.29 11.00 4.69
N LEU A 39 -3.68 10.92 3.43
CA LEU A 39 -3.28 9.81 2.55
C LEU A 39 -1.76 9.79 2.31
N ARG A 40 -1.14 10.94 2.06
CA ARG A 40 0.31 11.02 1.87
C ARG A 40 1.09 10.61 3.13
N ALA A 41 0.63 11.02 4.31
CA ALA A 41 1.24 10.63 5.58
C ALA A 41 1.11 9.12 5.83
N ARG A 42 -0.03 8.53 5.46
CA ARG A 42 -0.31 7.10 5.66
C ARG A 42 0.43 6.21 4.66
N PHE A 43 0.37 6.53 3.38
CA PHE A 43 0.92 5.71 2.30
C PHE A 43 2.38 6.05 1.94
N GLY A 44 2.90 7.20 2.34
CA GLY A 44 4.29 7.61 2.06
C GLY A 44 4.65 7.51 0.58
N ALA A 45 5.71 6.77 0.26
CA ALA A 45 6.19 6.57 -1.11
C ALA A 45 5.16 5.90 -2.04
N GLU A 46 4.26 5.07 -1.51
CA GLU A 46 3.19 4.44 -2.30
C GLU A 46 2.16 5.47 -2.80
N TYR A 47 1.95 6.59 -2.07
CA TYR A 47 1.13 7.69 -2.56
C TYR A 47 1.75 8.33 -3.81
N ASP A 48 3.04 8.66 -3.76
CA ASP A 48 3.74 9.28 -4.89
C ASP A 48 3.80 8.33 -6.09
N ARG A 49 4.00 7.04 -5.85
CA ARG A 49 3.90 5.99 -6.88
C ARG A 49 2.51 5.91 -7.51
N ALA A 50 1.45 5.96 -6.71
CA ALA A 50 0.08 5.96 -7.22
C ALA A 50 -0.19 7.18 -8.09
N VAL A 51 0.31 8.37 -7.73
CA VAL A 51 0.20 9.58 -8.54
C VAL A 51 0.91 9.41 -9.88
N LEU A 52 2.12 8.87 -9.89
CA LEU A 52 2.87 8.60 -11.12
C LEU A 52 2.14 7.59 -12.04
N THR A 53 1.56 6.54 -11.44
CA THR A 53 0.86 5.48 -12.19
C THR A 53 -0.46 5.95 -12.79
N HIS A 54 -1.20 6.79 -12.07
CA HIS A 54 -2.55 7.23 -12.48
C HIS A 54 -2.60 8.64 -13.09
N GLY A 55 -1.46 9.34 -13.17
CA GLY A 55 -1.34 10.64 -13.84
C GLY A 55 -1.89 11.83 -13.06
N SER A 56 -2.70 11.62 -12.00
CA SER A 56 -3.24 12.70 -11.18
C SER A 56 -3.39 12.31 -9.71
N SER A 57 -3.21 13.30 -8.82
CA SER A 57 -3.43 13.11 -7.37
C SER A 57 -4.86 12.68 -7.06
N ARG A 58 -5.85 13.18 -7.83
CA ARG A 58 -7.27 12.84 -7.61
C ARG A 58 -7.55 11.38 -7.91
N GLU A 59 -7.07 10.86 -9.02
CA GLU A 59 -7.24 9.45 -9.40
C GLU A 59 -6.46 8.53 -8.44
N ALA A 60 -5.24 8.91 -8.08
CA ALA A 60 -4.45 8.19 -7.10
C ALA A 60 -5.18 8.07 -5.75
N GLU A 61 -5.77 9.18 -5.25
CA GLU A 61 -6.53 9.19 -4.00
C GLU A 61 -7.78 8.31 -4.04
N VAL A 62 -8.50 8.30 -5.18
CA VAL A 62 -9.64 7.38 -5.38
C VAL A 62 -9.16 5.93 -5.32
N LYS A 63 -8.11 5.59 -6.05
CA LYS A 63 -7.56 4.23 -6.07
C LYS A 63 -7.01 3.77 -4.72
N LEU A 64 -6.38 4.67 -3.96
CA LEU A 64 -5.93 4.36 -2.60
C LEU A 64 -7.10 4.14 -1.65
N ALA A 65 -8.17 4.93 -1.75
CA ALA A 65 -9.39 4.73 -0.97
C ALA A 65 -10.11 3.42 -1.33
N ASP A 66 -10.15 3.06 -2.62
CA ASP A 66 -10.68 1.77 -3.09
C ASP A 66 -9.88 0.59 -2.50
N ARG A 67 -8.53 0.71 -2.44
CA ARG A 67 -7.67 -0.31 -1.81
C ARG A 67 -8.00 -0.47 -0.32
N GLU A 68 -8.12 0.64 0.41
CA GLU A 68 -8.51 0.61 1.83
C GLU A 68 -9.85 -0.09 2.04
N THR A 69 -10.86 0.26 1.23
CA THR A 69 -12.19 -0.33 1.32
C THR A 69 -12.14 -1.83 1.04
N ARG A 70 -11.38 -2.24 0.00
CA ARG A 70 -11.20 -3.64 -0.34
C ARG A 70 -10.52 -4.41 0.78
N VAL A 71 -9.40 -3.88 1.31
CA VAL A 71 -8.65 -4.56 2.39
C VAL A 71 -9.45 -4.66 3.67
N LYS A 72 -10.27 -3.65 4.02
CA LYS A 72 -11.21 -3.73 5.13
C LYS A 72 -12.26 -4.84 4.96
N GLY A 73 -12.62 -5.15 3.73
CA GLY A 73 -13.54 -6.25 3.40
C GLY A 73 -12.88 -7.64 3.39
N LEU A 74 -11.55 -7.73 3.41
CA LEU A 74 -10.84 -9.01 3.55
C LEU A 74 -10.98 -9.50 4.99
N GLY A 75 -11.31 -10.73 5.19
CA GLY A 75 -11.33 -11.35 6.52
C GLY A 75 -9.90 -11.58 7.04
N LEU A 76 -9.09 -10.51 7.16
CA LEU A 76 -7.73 -10.62 7.68
C LEU A 76 -7.74 -11.16 9.10
N ARG A 77 -6.84 -12.10 9.38
CA ARG A 77 -6.74 -12.79 10.66
C ARG A 77 -5.30 -12.92 11.12
N ASP A 78 -5.11 -13.14 12.38
CA ASP A 78 -3.81 -13.49 12.94
C ASP A 78 -3.47 -14.96 12.65
N LEU A 79 -2.19 -15.28 12.64
CA LEU A 79 -1.73 -16.67 12.56
C LEU A 79 -1.99 -17.38 13.89
N ALA A 80 -2.49 -18.60 13.83
CA ALA A 80 -2.47 -19.49 14.97
C ALA A 80 -1.01 -19.78 15.39
N ALA A 81 -0.77 -20.09 16.67
CA ALA A 81 0.57 -20.36 17.18
C ALA A 81 1.30 -21.44 16.36
N THR A 82 0.60 -22.54 16.04
CA THR A 82 1.14 -23.64 15.25
C THR A 82 1.45 -23.24 13.79
N GLU A 83 0.63 -22.36 13.19
CA GLU A 83 0.90 -21.83 11.85
C GLU A 83 2.15 -20.94 11.88
N ARG A 84 2.27 -20.10 12.90
CA ARG A 84 3.44 -19.23 13.10
C ARG A 84 4.73 -20.04 13.25
N GLU A 85 4.73 -21.05 14.12
CA GLU A 85 5.87 -21.95 14.31
C GLU A 85 6.28 -22.62 13.00
N ARG A 86 5.32 -23.13 12.24
CA ARG A 86 5.57 -23.72 10.92
C ARG A 86 6.25 -22.74 9.98
N PHE A 87 5.72 -21.51 9.83
CA PHE A 87 6.33 -20.50 8.98
C PHE A 87 7.74 -20.12 9.44
N VAL A 88 7.99 -20.05 10.75
CA VAL A 88 9.34 -19.79 11.28
C VAL A 88 10.32 -20.90 10.91
N VAL A 89 9.92 -22.17 11.04
CA VAL A 89 10.76 -23.31 10.65
C VAL A 89 11.04 -23.33 9.15
N GLU A 90 10.00 -23.09 8.32
CA GLU A 90 10.14 -22.98 6.87
C GLU A 90 11.08 -21.82 6.48
N TRP A 91 10.98 -20.66 7.16
CA TRP A 91 11.86 -19.52 6.94
C TRP A 91 13.32 -19.86 7.29
N GLN A 92 13.58 -20.52 8.41
CA GLN A 92 14.91 -20.97 8.80
C GLN A 92 15.52 -21.92 7.75
N ALA A 93 14.72 -22.82 7.19
CA ALA A 93 15.15 -23.72 6.12
C ALA A 93 15.49 -22.96 4.83
N VAL A 94 14.73 -21.93 4.46
CA VAL A 94 15.05 -21.06 3.31
C VAL A 94 16.36 -20.30 3.56
N GLN A 95 16.56 -19.76 4.77
CA GLN A 95 17.82 -19.07 5.11
C GLN A 95 19.05 -20.01 5.07
N ALA A 96 18.90 -21.24 5.56
CA ALA A 96 19.98 -22.22 5.50
C ALA A 96 20.37 -22.55 4.05
N ARG A 97 19.39 -22.73 3.16
CA ARG A 97 19.63 -22.97 1.72
C ARG A 97 20.32 -21.82 1.00
N PHE A 98 20.22 -20.61 1.52
CA PHE A 98 20.85 -19.45 0.89
C PHE A 98 22.38 -19.59 0.79
N VAL A 99 23.02 -20.31 1.69
CA VAL A 99 24.48 -20.51 1.71
C VAL A 99 24.94 -21.24 0.44
N ASP A 100 24.24 -22.32 0.07
CA ASP A 100 24.64 -23.17 -1.06
C ASP A 100 23.92 -22.79 -2.36
N HIS A 101 22.67 -22.34 -2.26
CA HIS A 101 21.79 -22.07 -3.40
C HIS A 101 21.08 -20.70 -3.29
N PRO A 102 21.82 -19.58 -3.32
CA PRO A 102 21.26 -18.26 -3.03
C PRO A 102 20.12 -17.84 -3.97
N LYS A 103 20.20 -18.19 -5.26
CA LYS A 103 19.16 -17.88 -6.25
C LYS A 103 17.86 -18.61 -5.96
N THR A 104 17.95 -19.89 -5.63
CA THR A 104 16.79 -20.72 -5.27
C THR A 104 16.16 -20.23 -3.97
N ALA A 105 16.98 -19.96 -2.96
CA ALA A 105 16.52 -19.48 -1.66
C ALA A 105 15.76 -18.15 -1.75
N VAL A 106 16.22 -17.20 -2.57
CA VAL A 106 15.48 -15.92 -2.78
C VAL A 106 14.11 -16.16 -3.44
N SER A 107 14.01 -17.10 -4.37
CA SER A 107 12.72 -17.44 -4.98
C SER A 107 11.79 -18.15 -3.99
N GLU A 108 12.33 -19.04 -3.17
CA GLU A 108 11.58 -19.71 -2.10
C GLU A 108 11.11 -18.73 -1.04
N ALA A 109 11.92 -17.69 -0.73
CA ALA A 109 11.51 -16.61 0.16
C ALA A 109 10.28 -15.87 -0.38
N ASP A 110 10.24 -15.53 -1.69
CA ASP A 110 9.06 -14.89 -2.30
C ASP A 110 7.81 -15.78 -2.23
N VAL A 111 7.97 -17.08 -2.51
CA VAL A 111 6.89 -18.06 -2.40
C VAL A 111 6.39 -18.15 -0.96
N LEU A 112 7.30 -18.22 0.02
CA LEU A 112 6.94 -18.33 1.43
C LEU A 112 6.20 -17.07 1.93
N ILE A 113 6.64 -15.88 1.56
CA ILE A 113 5.91 -14.63 1.84
C ILE A 113 4.51 -14.67 1.21
N SER A 114 4.39 -15.15 -0.02
CA SER A 114 3.10 -15.28 -0.68
C SER A 114 2.14 -16.24 0.07
N MET A 115 2.66 -17.36 0.56
CA MET A 115 1.89 -18.33 1.36
C MET A 115 1.48 -17.74 2.72
N LEU A 116 2.39 -17.01 3.37
CA LEU A 116 2.14 -16.33 4.64
C LEU A 116 1.01 -15.29 4.50
N LEU A 117 1.02 -14.50 3.42
CA LEU A 117 -0.04 -13.53 3.14
C LEU A 117 -1.40 -14.21 2.95
N VAL A 118 -1.45 -15.33 2.25
CA VAL A 118 -2.69 -16.12 2.11
C VAL A 118 -3.17 -16.63 3.46
N ALA A 119 -2.26 -17.10 4.32
CA ALA A 119 -2.60 -17.54 5.66
C ALA A 119 -3.15 -16.41 6.55
N LEU A 120 -2.69 -15.17 6.33
CA LEU A 120 -3.20 -13.96 6.98
C LEU A 120 -4.55 -13.47 6.41
N GLY A 121 -5.06 -14.09 5.35
CA GLY A 121 -6.35 -13.75 4.73
C GLY A 121 -6.27 -12.84 3.50
N TYR A 122 -5.07 -12.51 3.02
CA TYR A 122 -4.94 -11.81 1.74
C TYR A 122 -5.27 -12.75 0.57
N PRO A 123 -5.93 -12.25 -0.49
CA PRO A 123 -6.30 -13.09 -1.62
C PRO A 123 -5.06 -13.55 -2.42
N LYS A 124 -5.17 -14.73 -3.02
CA LYS A 124 -4.22 -15.16 -4.04
C LYS A 124 -4.32 -14.22 -5.24
N GLY A 125 -3.18 -13.76 -5.76
CA GLY A 125 -3.18 -12.85 -6.90
C GLY A 125 -1.77 -12.60 -7.44
N SER A 126 -1.67 -11.72 -8.44
CA SER A 126 -0.39 -11.25 -8.95
C SER A 126 0.41 -10.52 -7.87
N PHE A 127 1.72 -10.38 -8.08
CA PHE A 127 2.56 -9.60 -7.19
C PHE A 127 2.03 -8.17 -7.00
N GLU A 128 1.65 -7.50 -8.09
CA GLU A 128 1.16 -6.11 -8.03
C GLU A 128 -0.13 -5.99 -7.22
N GLN A 129 -1.03 -6.99 -7.32
CA GLN A 129 -2.24 -7.03 -6.52
C GLN A 129 -1.92 -7.22 -5.03
N ARG A 130 -1.03 -8.18 -4.70
CA ARG A 130 -0.58 -8.40 -3.32
C ARG A 130 0.09 -7.16 -2.73
N ALA A 131 1.03 -6.56 -3.49
CA ALA A 131 1.71 -5.34 -3.06
C ALA A 131 0.74 -4.18 -2.82
N ALA A 132 -0.28 -4.03 -3.66
CA ALA A 132 -1.33 -3.04 -3.48
C ALA A 132 -2.14 -3.27 -2.20
N ASP A 133 -2.49 -4.51 -1.88
CA ASP A 133 -3.28 -4.84 -0.69
C ASP A 133 -2.45 -4.68 0.60
N ILE A 134 -1.20 -5.17 0.59
CA ILE A 134 -0.28 -5.04 1.72
C ILE A 134 0.05 -3.57 2.01
N SER A 135 0.12 -2.72 0.98
CA SER A 135 0.45 -1.29 1.13
C SER A 135 -0.50 -0.53 2.05
N VAL A 136 -1.71 -1.04 2.27
CA VAL A 136 -2.70 -0.45 3.19
C VAL A 136 -2.27 -0.62 4.64
N SER A 137 -1.75 -1.80 4.99
CA SER A 137 -1.35 -2.15 6.36
C SER A 137 0.14 -1.87 6.62
N TYR A 138 1.00 -2.06 5.58
CA TYR A 138 2.46 -1.98 5.68
C TYR A 138 3.09 -1.11 4.59
N PRO A 139 2.72 0.16 4.48
CA PRO A 139 3.18 1.02 3.38
C PRO A 139 4.71 1.18 3.33
N ARG A 140 5.38 1.14 4.49
CA ARG A 140 6.83 1.30 4.61
C ARG A 140 7.62 0.10 4.08
N LEU A 141 7.01 -1.08 4.03
CA LEU A 141 7.66 -2.31 3.53
C LEU A 141 7.61 -2.42 2.01
N MET A 142 6.79 -1.61 1.34
CA MET A 142 6.51 -1.81 -0.08
C MET A 142 7.71 -1.58 -0.98
N GLU A 143 8.58 -0.65 -0.64
CA GLU A 143 9.79 -0.41 -1.43
C GLU A 143 10.73 -1.62 -1.38
N ASP A 144 10.95 -2.16 -0.17
CA ASP A 144 11.78 -3.34 0.04
C ASP A 144 11.16 -4.59 -0.61
N TYR A 145 9.84 -4.76 -0.49
CA TYR A 145 9.14 -5.89 -1.11
C TYR A 145 9.24 -5.87 -2.64
N ARG A 146 9.08 -4.70 -3.26
CA ARG A 146 9.22 -4.56 -4.71
C ARG A 146 10.65 -4.80 -5.18
N ARG A 147 11.65 -4.31 -4.46
CA ARG A 147 13.06 -4.54 -4.77
C ARG A 147 13.41 -6.03 -4.67
N ALA A 148 13.02 -6.68 -3.58
CA ALA A 148 13.27 -8.10 -3.37
C ALA A 148 12.61 -8.95 -4.46
N ASN A 149 11.33 -8.70 -4.77
CA ASN A 149 10.62 -9.41 -5.83
C ASN A 149 11.24 -9.18 -7.21
N ALA A 150 11.67 -7.96 -7.54
CA ALA A 150 12.32 -7.68 -8.81
C ALA A 150 13.61 -8.51 -9.01
N ILE A 151 14.30 -8.84 -7.93
CA ILE A 151 15.48 -9.73 -7.96
C ILE A 151 15.03 -11.19 -8.06
N ALA A 152 14.01 -11.60 -7.30
CA ALA A 152 13.51 -12.98 -7.29
C ALA A 152 12.94 -13.44 -8.64
N VAL A 153 12.27 -12.55 -9.38
CA VAL A 153 11.59 -12.87 -10.66
C VAL A 153 12.36 -12.45 -11.91
N ARG A 154 13.55 -11.86 -11.76
CA ARG A 154 14.34 -11.36 -12.89
C ARG A 154 14.55 -12.45 -13.93
N PRO A 155 14.15 -12.22 -15.22
CA PRO A 155 14.48 -13.12 -16.31
C PRO A 155 15.99 -13.23 -16.47
N GLY A 156 16.52 -14.43 -16.68
CA GLY A 156 17.98 -14.64 -16.79
C GLY A 156 18.70 -14.53 -15.45
N ARG A 157 18.21 -15.19 -14.41
CA ARG A 157 18.81 -15.25 -13.04
C ARG A 157 20.33 -15.42 -12.99
N ALA A 158 20.98 -15.68 -14.15
CA ALA A 158 22.43 -15.75 -14.29
C ALA A 158 23.15 -14.45 -13.87
N ASP A 159 22.48 -13.30 -14.02
CA ASP A 159 23.10 -11.97 -13.89
C ASP A 159 22.93 -11.32 -12.51
N ALA A 160 22.16 -11.90 -11.61
CA ALA A 160 22.05 -11.36 -10.24
C ALA A 160 23.33 -11.72 -9.46
N SER A 161 24.03 -10.70 -8.98
CA SER A 161 25.20 -10.88 -8.13
C SER A 161 24.82 -11.46 -6.77
N THR A 162 25.75 -12.16 -6.12
CA THR A 162 25.53 -12.68 -4.76
C THR A 162 25.15 -11.58 -3.79
N GLU A 163 25.65 -10.37 -3.95
CA GLU A 163 25.31 -9.22 -3.11
C GLU A 163 23.88 -8.73 -3.35
N GLU A 164 23.37 -8.75 -4.59
CA GLU A 164 21.95 -8.44 -4.86
C GLU A 164 21.04 -9.49 -4.24
N LEU A 165 21.39 -10.76 -4.35
CA LEU A 165 20.62 -11.85 -3.72
C LEU A 165 20.65 -11.75 -2.19
N ARG A 166 21.77 -11.36 -1.58
CA ARG A 166 21.89 -11.12 -0.16
C ARG A 166 20.99 -9.97 0.29
N LYS A 167 20.97 -8.87 -0.45
CA LYS A 167 20.08 -7.73 -0.18
C LYS A 167 18.61 -8.13 -0.28
N ALA A 168 18.22 -8.88 -1.30
CA ALA A 168 16.86 -9.39 -1.45
C ALA A 168 16.46 -10.27 -0.26
N MET A 169 17.34 -11.17 0.19
CA MET A 169 17.07 -12.03 1.35
C MET A 169 16.87 -11.22 2.64
N ILE A 170 17.68 -10.17 2.86
CA ILE A 170 17.52 -9.27 4.02
C ILE A 170 16.18 -8.54 3.95
N GLN A 171 15.77 -8.06 2.78
CA GLN A 171 14.48 -7.40 2.57
C GLN A 171 13.32 -8.37 2.83
N TYR A 172 13.38 -9.60 2.30
CA TYR A 172 12.37 -10.61 2.60
C TYR A 172 12.31 -10.97 4.09
N ARG A 173 13.46 -11.01 4.78
CA ARG A 173 13.49 -11.21 6.23
C ARG A 173 12.72 -10.11 6.97
N THR A 174 12.98 -8.85 6.63
CA THR A 174 12.27 -7.72 7.25
C THR A 174 10.76 -7.83 7.05
N ILE A 175 10.33 -8.23 5.85
CA ILE A 175 8.91 -8.42 5.53
C ILE A 175 8.34 -9.60 6.32
N PHE A 176 9.04 -10.73 6.34
CA PHE A 176 8.64 -11.93 7.09
C PHE A 176 8.45 -11.63 8.57
N ASP A 177 9.44 -11.00 9.20
CA ASP A 177 9.42 -10.66 10.62
C ASP A 177 8.23 -9.75 10.96
N GLN A 178 7.94 -8.76 10.12
CA GLN A 178 6.80 -7.88 10.31
C GLN A 178 5.45 -8.60 10.17
N LEU A 179 5.33 -9.49 9.19
CA LEU A 179 4.08 -10.23 8.95
C LEU A 179 3.81 -11.28 10.03
N VAL A 180 4.85 -11.97 10.52
CA VAL A 180 4.73 -13.01 11.55
C VAL A 180 4.51 -12.41 12.95
N GLN A 181 5.11 -11.24 13.24
CA GLN A 181 4.98 -10.58 14.53
C GLN A 181 3.68 -9.78 14.68
N HIS A 182 3.04 -9.42 13.56
CA HIS A 182 1.84 -8.61 13.59
C HIS A 182 0.68 -9.42 14.16
N GLN A 183 0.37 -9.15 15.42
CA GLN A 183 -0.92 -9.49 16.02
C GLN A 183 -1.81 -8.26 15.84
N LYS A 184 -3.03 -8.47 15.32
CA LYS A 184 -4.02 -7.40 15.23
C LYS A 184 -4.22 -6.81 16.63
N PRO A 185 -4.11 -5.48 16.79
CA PRO A 185 -4.39 -4.83 18.06
C PRO A 185 -5.82 -5.07 18.52
#